data_37d1359d0603b4a2eadc689821933666
#
_entry.id   37d1359d0603b4a2eadc689821933666
#
_cell.length_a   1.000
_cell.length_b   1.000
_cell.length_c   1.000
_cell.angle_alpha   90.00
_cell.angle_beta   90.00
_cell.angle_gamma   90.00
#
_symmetry.space_group_name_H-M   'P 1'
#
loop_
_entity.id
_entity.type
_entity.pdbx_description
1 polymer ?
#
loop_
_entity_poly.entity_id
_entity_poly.type
_entity_poly.pdbx_seq_one_letter_code
_entity_poly.pdbx_strand_id
1 'polypeptide(L)'
;SSAASDVYKRQALDLLPLQISEPNVVFLRGDFMNQQVRSDLTSLVSRKVDVVLSDMMANTSGNAVRDAQASLDLCTAAFDFCLSMLQESSTVYKNPGDASVLPTFVCKYFMSPEADEFRKVLKQQFQYVRSEKMKASRSESREQYWVCIGFRKPL
;
A
#
# COMPACT_ATOMS: atom_id res chain seq x y z
N SER A 1 18.76 15.02 -22.69
CA SER A 1 18.77 15.07 -21.22
C SER A 1 17.39 15.03 -20.54
N SER A 2 16.30 14.90 -21.27
CA SER A 2 14.96 14.81 -20.69
C SER A 2 14.54 13.39 -20.31
N ALA A 3 15.30 12.36 -20.68
CA ALA A 3 14.92 10.97 -20.46
C ALA A 3 14.98 10.51 -18.99
N ALA A 4 15.75 11.18 -18.13
CA ALA A 4 15.86 10.82 -16.71
C ALA A 4 14.70 11.35 -15.85
N SER A 5 13.99 12.38 -16.31
CA SER A 5 12.87 12.96 -15.55
C SER A 5 11.56 12.18 -15.67
N ASP A 6 11.45 11.32 -16.68
CA ASP A 6 10.23 10.54 -16.92
C ASP A 6 10.25 9.16 -16.26
N VAL A 7 11.34 8.79 -15.59
CA VAL A 7 11.52 7.43 -15.06
C VAL A 7 10.61 7.15 -13.85
N TYR A 8 10.27 8.16 -13.05
CA TYR A 8 9.46 7.99 -11.85
C TYR A 8 8.27 8.93 -11.83
N LYS A 9 7.08 8.39 -12.01
CA LYS A 9 5.82 9.11 -11.81
C LYS A 9 5.20 8.66 -10.50
N ARG A 10 4.80 9.62 -9.66
CA ARG A 10 4.20 9.36 -8.36
C ARG A 10 2.85 10.05 -8.26
N GLN A 11 1.88 9.35 -7.72
CA GLN A 11 0.62 9.90 -7.28
C GLN A 11 0.58 9.82 -5.77
N ALA A 12 0.10 10.87 -5.13
CA ALA A 12 -0.06 10.92 -3.68
C ALA A 12 -1.50 11.32 -3.34
N LEU A 13 -2.07 10.66 -2.33
CA LEU A 13 -3.40 10.96 -1.85
C LEU A 13 -3.38 11.07 -0.33
N ASP A 14 -3.96 12.14 0.20
CA ASP A 14 -4.08 12.38 1.64
C ASP A 14 -5.34 13.19 1.94
N LEU A 15 -5.86 13.05 3.15
CA LEU A 15 -6.92 13.91 3.69
C LEU A 15 -6.45 15.36 3.87
N LEU A 16 -5.17 15.53 4.18
CA LEU A 16 -4.55 16.83 4.44
C LEU A 16 -3.86 17.36 3.18
N PRO A 17 -3.75 18.68 3.02
CA PRO A 17 -3.04 19.24 1.88
C PRO A 17 -1.54 18.92 1.96
N LEU A 18 -0.95 18.60 0.82
CA LEU A 18 0.49 18.42 0.69
C LEU A 18 1.20 19.77 0.91
N GLN A 19 2.12 19.82 1.86
CA GLN A 19 2.85 21.03 2.21
C GLN A 19 4.09 21.25 1.33
N ILE A 20 4.55 20.23 0.63
CA ILE A 20 5.74 20.27 -0.21
C ILE A 20 5.33 19.96 -1.65
N SER A 21 5.73 20.83 -2.58
CA SER A 21 5.56 20.57 -4.00
C SER A 21 6.79 19.85 -4.53
N GLU A 22 6.59 18.64 -5.00
CA GLU A 22 7.63 17.80 -5.60
C GLU A 22 7.38 17.66 -7.10
N PRO A 23 8.40 17.86 -7.96
CA PRO A 23 8.27 17.53 -9.37
C PRO A 23 7.99 16.03 -9.52
N ASN A 24 7.19 15.66 -10.50
CA ASN A 24 6.79 14.26 -10.77
C ASN A 24 5.81 13.65 -9.74
N VAL A 25 5.27 14.45 -8.82
CA VAL A 25 4.21 14.01 -7.92
C VAL A 25 2.91 14.74 -8.28
N VAL A 26 1.88 13.97 -8.59
CA VAL A 26 0.50 14.48 -8.73
C VAL A 26 -0.22 14.20 -7.44
N PHE A 27 -0.70 15.26 -6.78
CA PHE A 27 -1.38 15.16 -5.49
C PHE A 27 -2.89 15.26 -5.65
N LEU A 28 -3.61 14.33 -5.02
CA LEU A 28 -5.06 14.35 -4.88
C LEU A 28 -5.41 14.43 -3.39
N ARG A 29 -6.20 15.43 -3.02
CA ARG A 29 -6.70 15.55 -1.66
C ARG A 29 -8.06 14.86 -1.55
N GLY A 30 -8.19 13.95 -0.61
CA GLY A 30 -9.45 13.26 -0.38
C GLY A 30 -9.32 12.08 0.58
N ASP A 31 -10.46 11.50 0.90
CA ASP A 31 -10.55 10.29 1.69
C ASP A 31 -10.50 9.07 0.76
N PHE A 32 -9.50 8.23 0.92
CA PHE A 32 -9.34 7.01 0.12
C PHE A 32 -10.51 6.04 0.30
N MET A 33 -11.22 6.08 1.42
CA MET A 33 -12.40 5.24 1.64
C MET A 33 -13.62 5.72 0.83
N ASN A 34 -13.58 6.92 0.28
CA ASN A 34 -14.60 7.42 -0.62
C ASN A 34 -14.38 6.83 -2.03
N GLN A 35 -15.41 6.17 -2.55
CA GLN A 35 -15.35 5.50 -3.85
C GLN A 35 -15.04 6.47 -5.00
N GLN A 36 -15.59 7.68 -4.97
CA GLN A 36 -15.32 8.69 -6.01
C GLN A 36 -13.86 9.13 -5.99
N VAL A 37 -13.27 9.29 -4.82
CA VAL A 37 -11.85 9.65 -4.67
C VAL A 37 -10.95 8.54 -5.22
N ARG A 38 -11.27 7.27 -4.96
CA ARG A 38 -10.53 6.14 -5.56
C ARG A 38 -10.66 6.11 -7.07
N SER A 39 -11.85 6.40 -7.59
CA SER A 39 -12.07 6.50 -9.04
C SER A 39 -11.25 7.64 -9.65
N ASP A 40 -11.21 8.79 -9.00
CA ASP A 40 -10.42 9.94 -9.43
C ASP A 40 -8.93 9.60 -9.43
N LEU A 41 -8.46 8.92 -8.39
CA LEU A 41 -7.07 8.45 -8.31
C LEU A 41 -6.73 7.50 -9.46
N THR A 42 -7.60 6.53 -9.74
CA THR A 42 -7.43 5.60 -10.85
C THR A 42 -7.34 6.34 -12.19
N SER A 43 -8.14 7.39 -12.37
CA SER A 43 -8.13 8.20 -13.59
C SER A 43 -6.83 9.01 -13.77
N LEU A 44 -6.14 9.36 -12.68
CA LEU A 44 -4.85 10.04 -12.73
C LEU A 44 -3.71 9.12 -13.15
N VAL A 45 -3.90 7.82 -13.02
CA VAL A 45 -2.87 6.82 -13.34
C VAL A 45 -3.03 6.36 -14.77
N SER A 46 -2.07 6.67 -15.63
CA SER A 46 -2.14 6.36 -17.06
C SER A 46 -1.85 4.89 -17.38
N ARG A 47 -1.26 4.16 -16.45
CA ARG A 47 -0.92 2.73 -16.57
C ARG A 47 -0.92 2.08 -15.19
N LYS A 48 -0.81 0.76 -15.15
CA LYS A 48 -0.61 0.06 -13.87
C LYS A 48 0.66 0.52 -13.18
N VAL A 49 0.62 0.55 -11.86
CA VAL A 49 1.72 1.03 -11.02
C VAL A 49 2.63 -0.11 -10.59
N ASP A 50 3.88 0.23 -10.29
CA ASP A 50 4.88 -0.75 -9.85
C ASP A 50 4.92 -0.87 -8.32
N VAL A 51 4.50 0.17 -7.62
CA VAL A 51 4.52 0.20 -6.14
C VAL A 51 3.27 0.90 -5.62
N VAL A 52 2.65 0.30 -4.62
CA VAL A 52 1.60 0.92 -3.81
C VAL A 52 2.06 0.98 -2.37
N LEU A 53 2.04 2.17 -1.79
CA LEU A 53 2.40 2.40 -0.40
C LEU A 53 1.18 2.95 0.34
N SER A 54 0.78 2.30 1.42
CA SER A 54 -0.31 2.73 2.26
C SER A 54 0.15 2.89 3.70
N ASP A 55 0.11 4.12 4.18
CA ASP A 55 0.39 4.50 5.55
C ASP A 55 -0.88 5.07 6.23
N MET A 56 -2.03 4.68 5.73
CA MET A 56 -3.31 5.13 6.25
C MET A 56 -3.55 4.60 7.66
N MET A 57 -4.10 5.45 8.51
CA MET A 57 -4.42 5.13 9.89
C MET A 57 -5.81 5.66 10.24
N ALA A 58 -6.66 4.81 10.76
CA ALA A 58 -7.93 5.23 11.31
C ALA A 58 -7.72 5.94 12.65
N ASN A 59 -8.62 6.86 12.99
CA ASN A 59 -8.64 7.47 14.32
C ASN A 59 -8.83 6.38 15.36
N THR A 60 -7.97 6.34 16.38
CA THR A 60 -8.07 5.38 17.46
C THR A 60 -9.22 5.77 18.40
N SER A 61 -10.05 4.78 18.74
CA SER A 61 -11.19 4.95 19.66
C SER A 61 -10.84 4.58 21.11
N GLY A 62 -9.69 3.93 21.32
CA GLY A 62 -9.32 3.31 22.58
C GLY A 62 -9.89 1.91 22.78
N ASN A 63 -10.74 1.45 21.86
CA ASN A 63 -11.25 0.08 21.84
C ASN A 63 -10.41 -0.75 20.89
N ALA A 64 -9.65 -1.73 21.40
CA ALA A 64 -8.69 -2.49 20.62
C ALA A 64 -9.32 -3.27 19.46
N VAL A 65 -10.50 -3.85 19.67
CA VAL A 65 -11.21 -4.62 18.63
C VAL A 65 -11.69 -3.71 17.49
N ARG A 66 -12.28 -2.57 17.86
CA ARG A 66 -12.78 -1.59 16.90
C ARG A 66 -11.65 -0.97 16.10
N ASP A 67 -10.54 -0.64 16.75
CA ASP A 67 -9.38 -0.02 16.11
C ASP A 67 -8.69 -1.01 15.16
N ALA A 68 -8.59 -2.28 15.55
CA ALA A 68 -8.08 -3.34 14.69
C ALA A 68 -8.95 -3.54 13.45
N GLN A 69 -10.27 -3.53 13.59
CA GLN A 69 -11.20 -3.66 12.46
C GLN A 69 -11.10 -2.47 11.52
N ALA A 70 -11.03 -1.25 12.05
CA ALA A 70 -10.88 -0.04 11.24
C ALA A 70 -9.56 -0.04 10.45
N SER A 71 -8.48 -0.51 11.07
CA SER A 71 -7.19 -0.71 10.38
C SER A 71 -7.31 -1.72 9.25
N LEU A 72 -7.98 -2.83 9.50
CA LEU A 72 -8.15 -3.89 8.50
C LEU A 72 -9.02 -3.43 7.32
N ASP A 73 -10.03 -2.61 7.56
CA ASP A 73 -10.86 -2.02 6.51
C ASP A 73 -10.03 -1.15 5.56
N LEU A 74 -9.10 -0.34 6.09
CA LEU A 74 -8.16 0.44 5.29
C LEU A 74 -7.22 -0.44 4.49
N CYS A 75 -6.68 -1.50 5.10
CA CYS A 75 -5.81 -2.46 4.42
C CYS A 75 -6.54 -3.18 3.29
N THR A 76 -7.78 -3.58 3.51
CA THR A 76 -8.62 -4.23 2.50
C THR A 76 -8.87 -3.30 1.30
N ALA A 77 -9.19 -2.05 1.56
CA ALA A 77 -9.40 -1.06 0.50
C ALA A 77 -8.11 -0.81 -0.32
N ALA A 78 -6.96 -0.71 0.35
CA ALA A 78 -5.68 -0.56 -0.32
C ALA A 78 -5.30 -1.80 -1.13
N PHE A 79 -5.59 -2.98 -0.61
CA PHE A 79 -5.37 -4.24 -1.33
C PHE A 79 -6.29 -4.38 -2.56
N ASP A 80 -7.56 -4.00 -2.44
CA ASP A 80 -8.49 -3.97 -3.58
C ASP A 80 -7.98 -3.05 -4.69
N PHE A 81 -7.40 -1.91 -4.33
CA PHE A 81 -6.75 -1.03 -5.29
C PHE A 81 -5.57 -1.73 -5.98
N CYS A 82 -4.77 -2.50 -5.25
CA CYS A 82 -3.67 -3.29 -5.84
C CYS A 82 -4.18 -4.33 -6.84
N LEU A 83 -5.30 -5.00 -6.56
CA LEU A 83 -5.86 -6.01 -7.46
C LEU A 83 -6.19 -5.44 -8.84
N SER A 84 -6.57 -4.17 -8.91
CA SER A 84 -6.92 -3.51 -10.16
C SER A 84 -5.77 -2.71 -10.78
N MET A 85 -4.86 -2.16 -9.99
CA MET A 85 -3.91 -1.16 -10.46
C MET A 85 -2.43 -1.56 -10.34
N LEU A 86 -2.09 -2.56 -9.53
CA LEU A 86 -0.70 -2.98 -9.40
C LEU A 86 -0.30 -3.83 -10.60
N GLN A 87 0.89 -3.57 -11.12
CA GLN A 87 1.48 -4.34 -12.21
C GLN A 87 1.66 -5.80 -11.80
N GLU A 88 1.42 -6.70 -12.73
CA GLU A 88 1.65 -8.13 -12.51
C GLU A 88 3.14 -8.46 -12.63
N SER A 89 3.63 -9.33 -11.77
CA SER A 89 5.02 -9.76 -11.79
C SER A 89 5.33 -10.60 -13.02
N SER A 90 6.39 -10.27 -13.71
CA SER A 90 6.89 -11.02 -14.89
C SER A 90 7.96 -12.05 -14.53
N THR A 91 8.47 -12.00 -13.31
CA THR A 91 9.57 -12.86 -12.85
C THR A 91 9.29 -13.45 -11.47
N VAL A 92 10.08 -14.44 -11.09
CA VAL A 92 9.99 -15.09 -9.78
C VAL A 92 10.92 -14.41 -8.80
N TYR A 93 10.43 -14.10 -7.61
CA TYR A 93 11.24 -13.62 -6.50
C TYR A 93 12.13 -14.74 -5.97
N LYS A 94 13.43 -14.54 -6.04
CA LYS A 94 14.43 -15.52 -5.57
C LYS A 94 15.32 -14.95 -4.47
N ASN A 95 15.67 -13.68 -4.58
CA ASN A 95 16.63 -13.03 -3.70
C ASN A 95 16.14 -11.64 -3.29
N PRO A 96 16.57 -11.10 -2.13
CA PRO A 96 16.18 -9.76 -1.70
C PRO A 96 16.44 -8.65 -2.73
N GLY A 97 17.48 -8.79 -3.57
CA GLY A 97 17.77 -7.84 -4.65
C GLY A 97 16.69 -7.78 -5.73
N ASP A 98 15.94 -8.85 -5.92
CA ASP A 98 14.88 -8.90 -6.93
C ASP A 98 13.71 -7.97 -6.57
N ALA A 99 13.58 -7.62 -5.28
CA ALA A 99 12.49 -6.76 -4.81
C ALA A 99 12.49 -5.38 -5.50
N SER A 100 13.63 -4.89 -5.93
CA SER A 100 13.75 -3.60 -6.60
C SER A 100 13.07 -3.52 -7.96
N VAL A 101 12.79 -4.68 -8.58
CA VAL A 101 12.21 -4.78 -9.92
C VAL A 101 10.84 -5.45 -9.94
N LEU A 102 10.36 -5.93 -8.78
CA LEU A 102 9.08 -6.63 -8.68
C LEU A 102 7.98 -5.71 -8.13
N PRO A 103 6.74 -5.83 -8.63
CA PRO A 103 5.61 -5.08 -8.12
C PRO A 103 5.43 -5.33 -6.63
N THR A 104 5.31 -4.24 -5.86
CA THR A 104 5.37 -4.27 -4.40
C THR A 104 4.22 -3.49 -3.78
N PHE A 105 3.65 -4.04 -2.72
CA PHE A 105 2.64 -3.40 -1.88
C PHE A 105 3.14 -3.33 -0.44
N VAL A 106 3.16 -2.13 0.13
CA VAL A 106 3.50 -1.91 1.55
C VAL A 106 2.29 -1.29 2.23
N CYS A 107 1.86 -1.88 3.34
CA CYS A 107 0.66 -1.45 4.03
C CYS A 107 0.84 -1.47 5.54
N LYS A 108 0.56 -0.33 6.18
CA LYS A 108 0.49 -0.25 7.64
C LYS A 108 -0.75 -1.00 8.14
N TYR A 109 -0.60 -1.73 9.23
CA TYR A 109 -1.69 -2.43 9.90
C TYR A 109 -1.49 -2.51 11.41
N PHE A 110 -2.58 -2.74 12.14
CA PHE A 110 -2.52 -3.08 13.55
C PHE A 110 -2.52 -4.59 13.73
N MET A 111 -1.61 -5.09 14.57
CA MET A 111 -1.57 -6.50 14.92
C MET A 111 -2.87 -6.95 15.56
N SER A 112 -3.45 -8.03 15.04
CA SER A 112 -4.65 -8.68 15.57
C SER A 112 -4.76 -10.09 14.97
N PRO A 113 -5.56 -10.98 15.59
CA PRO A 113 -5.84 -12.28 14.98
C PRO A 113 -6.45 -12.17 13.57
N GLU A 114 -7.32 -11.19 13.35
CA GLU A 114 -7.95 -10.94 12.05
C GLU A 114 -6.92 -10.46 11.01
N ALA A 115 -5.91 -9.68 11.43
CA ALA A 115 -4.79 -9.29 10.57
C ALA A 115 -3.95 -10.49 10.15
N ASP A 116 -3.76 -11.46 11.04
CA ASP A 116 -3.05 -12.70 10.71
C ASP A 116 -3.81 -13.53 9.66
N GLU A 117 -5.14 -13.54 9.71
CA GLU A 117 -5.95 -14.18 8.68
C GLU A 117 -5.86 -13.43 7.35
N PHE A 118 -5.88 -12.10 7.37
CA PHE A 118 -5.71 -11.31 6.15
C PHE A 118 -4.34 -11.49 5.51
N ARG A 119 -3.31 -11.71 6.30
CA ARG A 119 -1.98 -12.04 5.80
C ARG A 119 -1.99 -13.28 4.92
N LYS A 120 -2.82 -14.26 5.21
CA LYS A 120 -2.98 -15.47 4.37
C LYS A 120 -3.53 -15.11 2.99
N VAL A 121 -4.45 -14.15 2.92
CA VAL A 121 -4.97 -13.63 1.65
C VAL A 121 -3.86 -12.95 0.84
N LEU A 122 -3.05 -12.13 1.50
CA LEU A 122 -1.91 -11.48 0.85
C LEU A 122 -0.91 -12.50 0.28
N LYS A 123 -0.65 -13.58 1.01
CA LYS A 123 0.25 -14.65 0.55
C LYS A 123 -0.26 -15.40 -0.67
N GLN A 124 -1.55 -15.38 -0.96
CA GLN A 124 -2.12 -15.97 -2.17
C GLN A 124 -1.87 -15.08 -3.40
N GLN A 125 -1.68 -13.76 -3.20
CA GLN A 125 -1.55 -12.79 -4.28
C GLN A 125 -0.13 -12.28 -4.48
N PHE A 126 0.76 -12.51 -3.53
CA PHE A 126 2.15 -12.07 -3.60
C PHE A 126 3.08 -13.26 -3.40
N GLN A 127 4.22 -13.22 -4.09
CA GLN A 127 5.22 -14.28 -4.00
C GLN A 127 5.90 -14.31 -2.63
N TYR A 128 6.03 -13.14 -2.00
CA TYR A 128 6.66 -13.00 -0.69
C TYR A 128 5.92 -11.95 0.15
N VAL A 129 5.61 -12.31 1.39
CA VAL A 129 4.97 -11.41 2.36
C VAL A 129 5.69 -11.51 3.69
N ARG A 130 6.15 -10.39 4.20
CA ARG A 130 6.71 -10.29 5.55
C ARG A 130 6.05 -9.18 6.33
N SER A 131 6.10 -9.28 7.65
CA SER A 131 5.73 -8.21 8.57
C SER A 131 6.98 -7.54 9.09
N GLU A 132 6.97 -6.22 9.17
CA GLU A 132 8.11 -5.43 9.60
C GLU A 132 7.66 -4.33 10.56
N LYS A 133 8.34 -4.21 11.69
CA LYS A 133 8.14 -3.11 12.64
C LYS A 133 9.19 -2.05 12.37
N MET A 134 8.74 -0.80 12.14
CA MET A 134 9.66 0.31 11.89
C MET A 134 10.41 0.68 13.16
N LYS A 135 11.70 1.01 13.02
CA LYS A 135 12.57 1.42 14.14
C LYS A 135 12.07 2.67 14.88
N ALA A 136 11.36 3.55 14.17
CA ALA A 136 10.78 4.76 14.73
C ALA A 136 9.49 4.51 15.53
N SER A 137 8.90 3.32 15.44
CA SER A 137 7.71 2.96 16.21
C SER A 137 8.10 2.67 17.66
N ARG A 138 7.23 3.11 18.58
CA ARG A 138 7.38 2.75 20.00
C ARG A 138 7.27 1.23 20.16
N SER A 139 8.01 0.65 21.10
CA SER A 139 7.97 -0.80 21.37
C SER A 139 6.58 -1.32 21.72
N GLU A 140 5.74 -0.46 22.29
CA GLU A 140 4.36 -0.76 22.71
C GLU A 140 3.35 -0.59 21.56
N SER A 141 3.76 -0.02 20.44
CA SER A 141 2.87 0.20 19.30
C SER A 141 2.46 -1.12 18.66
N ARG A 142 1.17 -1.27 18.38
CA ARG A 142 0.62 -2.41 17.64
C ARG A 142 0.77 -2.26 16.13
N GLU A 143 1.35 -1.17 15.68
CA GLU A 143 1.57 -0.87 14.26
C GLU A 143 2.72 -1.68 13.70
N GLN A 144 2.48 -2.28 12.57
CA GLN A 144 3.48 -2.91 11.73
C GLN A 144 3.18 -2.63 10.27
N TYR A 145 4.09 -3.05 9.39
CA TYR A 145 3.90 -2.99 7.95
C TYR A 145 3.95 -4.40 7.37
N TRP A 146 3.01 -4.71 6.48
CA TRP A 146 3.21 -5.80 5.54
C TRP A 146 4.03 -5.29 4.38
N VAL A 147 5.06 -6.04 4.01
CA VAL A 147 5.83 -5.85 2.78
C VAL A 147 5.53 -7.03 1.88
N CYS A 148 4.81 -6.76 0.79
CA CYS A 148 4.31 -7.77 -0.14
C CYS A 148 4.99 -7.57 -1.49
N ILE A 149 5.74 -8.58 -1.95
CA ILE A 149 6.60 -8.50 -3.13
C ILE A 149 6.17 -9.52 -4.17
N GLY A 150 6.12 -9.10 -5.42
CA GLY A 150 5.84 -9.98 -6.53
C GLY A 150 4.35 -10.29 -6.69
N PHE A 151 3.56 -9.28 -7.04
CA PHE A 151 2.12 -9.41 -7.24
C PHE A 151 1.78 -10.42 -8.34
N ARG A 152 0.85 -11.31 -8.06
CA ARG A 152 0.29 -12.29 -9.00
C ARG A 152 -1.20 -12.17 -9.02
N LYS A 153 -1.80 -12.07 -10.21
CA LYS A 153 -3.25 -12.12 -10.31
C LYS A 153 -3.78 -13.51 -9.91
N PRO A 154 -4.98 -13.59 -9.33
CA PRO A 154 -5.66 -14.86 -9.15
C PRO A 154 -5.81 -15.57 -10.49
N LEU A 155 -5.61 -16.85 -10.49
CA LEU A 155 -5.89 -17.71 -11.65
C LEU A 155 -7.38 -17.73 -11.95
#